data_4e1ce92abdb9b02303ae1970b3dc864b
#
_entry.id   4e1ce92abdb9b02303ae1970b3dc864b
#
_cell.length_a   1.000
_cell.length_b   1.000
_cell.length_c   1.000
_cell.angle_alpha   90.00
_cell.angle_beta   90.00
_cell.angle_gamma   90.00
#
_symmetry.space_group_name_H-M   'P 1'
#
loop_
_entity.id
_entity.type
_entity.pdbx_description
1 polymer ?
#
loop_
_entity_poly.entity_id
_entity_poly.type
_entity_poly.pdbx_seq_one_letter_code
_entity_poly.pdbx_strand_id
1 'polypeptide(L)'
;MPSYPKHLKTGSECPPLKENQLRLYSMQFCPYAQRAKLVLAAKNIPYEEINIDLVDKPEWYLKKNAPGQVPGLEWIDHDSKESKFIPESLIVSDYLDETNSQNRLQPTDPYLKAQHRVLIDRYSSITTAFYKIMRGDPKEGVADLNKNLKPYEEALTNTFFGGSKPAMIDYMLWPWIERFPLLSEAGFEFNSDGKFPKLAAWINAMEANEAVQKVKVPTETVKKFMEGYKQGKPQYDFE
;
A
#
# COMPACT_ATOMS: atom_id res chain seq x y z
N MET A 1 1.18 10.20 20.30
CA MET A 1 1.15 9.34 19.11
C MET A 1 0.24 9.99 18.08
N PRO A 2 0.45 9.86 16.78
CA PRO A 2 -0.54 10.35 15.81
C PRO A 2 -1.87 9.64 16.07
N SER A 3 -2.96 10.41 16.15
CA SER A 3 -4.31 9.88 16.30
C SER A 3 -4.79 9.41 14.93
N TYR A 4 -4.99 8.12 14.77
CA TYR A 4 -5.58 7.54 13.56
C TYR A 4 -7.09 7.39 13.72
N PRO A 5 -7.89 7.51 12.63
CA PRO A 5 -9.32 7.21 12.69
C PRO A 5 -9.55 5.77 13.17
N LYS A 6 -10.49 5.58 14.11
CA LYS A 6 -10.86 4.25 14.59
C LYS A 6 -11.42 3.39 13.46
N HIS A 7 -11.22 2.06 13.57
CA HIS A 7 -11.78 1.11 12.63
C HIS A 7 -13.27 0.90 12.90
N LEU A 8 -14.09 1.06 11.86
CA LEU A 8 -15.52 0.82 11.91
C LEU A 8 -15.82 -0.67 11.69
N LYS A 9 -16.76 -1.21 12.47
CA LYS A 9 -17.12 -2.64 12.50
C LYS A 9 -18.63 -2.84 12.39
N THR A 10 -19.07 -4.09 12.40
CA THR A 10 -20.49 -4.48 12.43
C THR A 10 -21.27 -3.62 13.42
N GLY A 11 -22.45 -3.17 13.00
CA GLY A 11 -23.33 -2.29 13.79
C GLY A 11 -22.92 -0.81 13.78
N SER A 12 -21.79 -0.41 13.17
CA SER A 12 -21.45 1.00 12.99
C SER A 12 -22.30 1.65 11.89
N GLU A 13 -22.59 2.93 12.04
CA GLU A 13 -23.23 3.72 10.99
C GLU A 13 -22.23 4.15 9.92
N CYS A 14 -22.68 4.18 8.64
CA CYS A 14 -21.89 4.73 7.56
C CYS A 14 -21.80 6.25 7.72
N PRO A 15 -20.61 6.83 7.88
CA PRO A 15 -20.49 8.29 7.94
C PRO A 15 -21.02 8.95 6.65
N PRO A 16 -21.76 10.07 6.74
CA PRO A 16 -22.31 10.73 5.56
C PRO A 16 -21.17 11.22 4.65
N LEU A 17 -21.28 10.93 3.35
CA LEU A 17 -20.35 11.46 2.35
C LEU A 17 -20.78 12.88 1.98
N LYS A 18 -19.83 13.82 2.00
CA LYS A 18 -20.11 15.22 1.64
C LYS A 18 -19.79 15.49 0.17
N GLU A 19 -20.50 16.44 -0.42
CA GLU A 19 -20.16 16.94 -1.75
C GLU A 19 -18.71 17.49 -1.77
N ASN A 20 -18.02 17.29 -2.89
CA ASN A 20 -16.61 17.68 -3.08
C ASN A 20 -15.61 17.02 -2.10
N GLN A 21 -16.02 15.94 -1.45
CA GLN A 21 -15.16 15.14 -0.58
C GLN A 21 -14.77 13.85 -1.28
N LEU A 22 -13.46 13.61 -1.34
CA LEU A 22 -12.93 12.31 -1.73
C LEU A 22 -12.76 11.46 -0.47
N ARG A 23 -13.27 10.25 -0.46
CA ARG A 23 -13.17 9.32 0.68
C ARG A 23 -12.41 8.07 0.28
N LEU A 24 -11.43 7.72 1.11
CA LEU A 24 -10.70 6.46 1.01
C LEU A 24 -11.15 5.53 2.13
N TYR A 25 -11.71 4.41 1.78
CA TYR A 25 -11.87 3.28 2.69
C TYR A 25 -10.56 2.52 2.78
N SER A 26 -10.07 2.36 4.00
CA SER A 26 -8.74 1.88 4.30
C SER A 26 -8.78 0.89 5.48
N MET A 27 -7.66 0.34 5.81
CA MET A 27 -7.32 -0.26 7.09
C MET A 27 -5.87 0.13 7.38
N GLN A 28 -5.65 0.65 8.58
CA GLN A 28 -4.40 1.30 8.99
C GLN A 28 -3.12 0.55 8.56
N PHE A 29 -3.13 -0.78 8.65
CA PHE A 29 -1.96 -1.63 8.42
C PHE A 29 -1.98 -2.33 7.04
N CYS A 30 -3.00 -2.07 6.19
CA CYS A 30 -3.12 -2.74 4.91
C CYS A 30 -2.11 -2.21 3.89
N PRO A 31 -1.19 -3.05 3.36
CA PRO A 31 -0.24 -2.62 2.35
C PRO A 31 -0.90 -2.25 1.02
N TYR A 32 -2.05 -2.86 0.70
CA TYR A 32 -2.81 -2.51 -0.50
C TYR A 32 -3.45 -1.11 -0.37
N ALA A 33 -4.05 -0.79 0.78
CA ALA A 33 -4.59 0.54 1.02
C ALA A 33 -3.48 1.61 1.07
N GLN A 34 -2.31 1.25 1.57
CA GLN A 34 -1.14 2.14 1.59
C GLN A 34 -0.70 2.59 0.20
N ARG A 35 -0.88 1.78 -0.86
CA ARG A 35 -0.64 2.20 -2.25
C ARG A 35 -1.43 3.46 -2.62
N ALA A 36 -2.73 3.46 -2.36
CA ALA A 36 -3.59 4.61 -2.63
C ALA A 36 -3.22 5.81 -1.74
N LYS A 37 -2.92 5.59 -0.45
CA LYS A 37 -2.46 6.64 0.47
C LYS A 37 -1.17 7.31 -0.01
N LEU A 38 -0.22 6.54 -0.54
CA LEU A 38 1.04 7.06 -1.10
C LEU A 38 0.80 7.94 -2.32
N VAL A 39 -0.10 7.54 -3.22
CA VAL A 39 -0.47 8.36 -4.39
C VAL A 39 -1.16 9.64 -3.95
N LEU A 40 -2.11 9.59 -3.03
CA LEU A 40 -2.79 10.75 -2.46
C LEU A 40 -1.78 11.72 -1.82
N ALA A 41 -0.84 11.19 -1.04
CA ALA A 41 0.21 11.98 -0.40
C ALA A 41 1.20 12.60 -1.41
N ALA A 42 1.65 11.83 -2.41
CA ALA A 42 2.58 12.30 -3.44
C ALA A 42 1.98 13.41 -4.31
N LYS A 43 0.67 13.38 -4.51
CA LYS A 43 -0.07 14.38 -5.30
C LYS A 43 -0.70 15.49 -4.43
N ASN A 44 -0.54 15.42 -3.11
CA ASN A 44 -1.17 16.34 -2.15
C ASN A 44 -2.69 16.47 -2.34
N ILE A 45 -3.37 15.35 -2.63
CA ILE A 45 -4.82 15.29 -2.79
C ILE A 45 -5.46 15.15 -1.40
N PRO A 46 -6.32 16.09 -0.96
CA PRO A 46 -7.03 15.97 0.30
C PRO A 46 -8.10 14.87 0.22
N TYR A 47 -8.24 14.10 1.28
CA TYR A 47 -9.23 13.02 1.38
C TYR A 47 -9.66 12.80 2.83
N GLU A 48 -10.81 12.17 3.00
CA GLU A 48 -11.27 11.61 4.27
C GLU A 48 -10.87 10.13 4.32
N GLU A 49 -10.25 9.69 5.41
CA GLU A 49 -9.94 8.28 5.62
C GLU A 49 -10.96 7.64 6.55
N ILE A 50 -11.59 6.55 6.10
CA ILE A 50 -12.46 5.70 6.89
C ILE A 50 -11.82 4.32 7.01
N ASN A 51 -11.40 3.95 8.22
CA ASN A 51 -10.82 2.64 8.47
C ASN A 51 -11.92 1.60 8.72
N ILE A 52 -11.76 0.42 8.10
CA ILE A 52 -12.67 -0.71 8.17
C ILE A 52 -12.01 -1.85 8.95
N ASP A 53 -12.70 -2.39 9.94
CA ASP A 53 -12.31 -3.66 10.56
C ASP A 53 -12.52 -4.79 9.54
N LEU A 54 -11.44 -5.41 9.09
CA LEU A 54 -11.50 -6.43 8.03
C LEU A 54 -11.90 -7.83 8.54
N VAL A 55 -12.00 -8.02 9.86
CA VAL A 55 -12.52 -9.25 10.50
C VAL A 55 -14.01 -9.11 10.77
N ASP A 56 -14.42 -7.99 11.36
CA ASP A 56 -15.79 -7.68 11.75
C ASP A 56 -16.34 -6.51 10.90
N LYS A 57 -16.53 -6.78 9.59
CA LYS A 57 -16.83 -5.76 8.58
C LYS A 57 -18.23 -5.15 8.73
N PRO A 58 -18.38 -3.81 8.63
CA PRO A 58 -19.68 -3.17 8.63
C PRO A 58 -20.55 -3.63 7.47
N GLU A 59 -21.83 -3.89 7.72
CA GLU A 59 -22.80 -4.36 6.72
C GLU A 59 -22.98 -3.36 5.57
N TRP A 60 -22.93 -2.06 5.87
CA TRP A 60 -23.02 -1.01 4.87
C TRP A 60 -21.81 -0.98 3.94
N TYR A 61 -20.61 -1.37 4.43
CA TYR A 61 -19.42 -1.47 3.58
C TYR A 61 -19.51 -2.68 2.65
N LEU A 62 -20.00 -3.82 3.12
CA LEU A 62 -20.23 -5.00 2.30
C LEU A 62 -21.27 -4.76 1.19
N LYS A 63 -22.25 -3.85 1.41
CA LYS A 63 -23.18 -3.42 0.35
C LYS A 63 -22.51 -2.56 -0.74
N LYS A 64 -21.46 -1.79 -0.39
CA LYS A 64 -20.68 -0.99 -1.34
C LYS A 64 -19.64 -1.83 -2.07
N ASN A 65 -19.00 -2.74 -1.36
CA ASN A 65 -17.91 -3.60 -1.84
C ASN A 65 -18.11 -5.02 -1.31
N ALA A 66 -18.78 -5.87 -2.07
CA ALA A 66 -19.11 -7.23 -1.64
C ALA A 66 -17.93 -8.08 -1.15
N PRO A 67 -16.72 -8.03 -1.75
CA PRO A 67 -15.54 -8.67 -1.17
C PRO A 67 -15.11 -8.09 0.17
N GLY A 68 -15.55 -6.88 0.52
CA GLY A 68 -15.19 -6.19 1.75
C GLY A 68 -13.69 -5.92 1.90
N GLN A 69 -12.98 -5.76 0.78
CA GLN A 69 -11.55 -5.47 0.73
C GLN A 69 -11.30 -3.96 0.72
N VAL A 70 -10.07 -3.57 1.07
CA VAL A 70 -9.60 -2.19 0.98
C VAL A 70 -8.32 -2.14 0.13
N PRO A 71 -8.05 -1.01 -0.57
CA PRO A 71 -8.77 0.25 -0.56
C PRO A 71 -10.06 0.22 -1.38
N GLY A 72 -10.96 1.15 -1.04
CA GLY A 72 -12.04 1.60 -1.90
C GLY A 72 -12.04 3.12 -1.93
N LEU A 73 -12.28 3.72 -3.09
CA LEU A 73 -12.36 5.16 -3.28
C LEU A 73 -13.79 5.55 -3.58
N GLU A 74 -14.34 6.55 -2.89
CA GLU A 74 -15.71 7.02 -3.07
C GLU A 74 -15.77 8.55 -3.14
N TRP A 75 -16.64 9.07 -4.00
CA TRP A 75 -16.96 10.49 -4.09
C TRP A 75 -18.37 10.69 -4.64
N ILE A 76 -18.91 11.88 -4.46
CA ILE A 76 -20.18 12.28 -5.14
C ILE A 76 -19.78 12.92 -6.47
N ASP A 77 -20.27 12.33 -7.56
CA ASP A 77 -20.08 12.86 -8.91
C ASP A 77 -20.77 14.22 -9.06
N HIS A 78 -20.03 15.21 -9.60
CA HIS A 78 -20.50 16.58 -9.66
C HIS A 78 -21.75 16.74 -10.54
N ASP A 79 -21.84 16.01 -11.65
CA ASP A 79 -22.88 16.19 -12.66
C ASP A 79 -24.11 15.35 -12.34
N SER A 80 -23.93 14.06 -12.05
CA SER A 80 -25.03 13.14 -11.77
C SER A 80 -25.54 13.22 -10.34
N LYS A 81 -24.76 13.83 -9.41
CA LYS A 81 -25.03 13.83 -7.95
C LYS A 81 -25.10 12.44 -7.32
N GLU A 82 -24.66 11.42 -8.03
CA GLU A 82 -24.61 10.05 -7.55
C GLU A 82 -23.25 9.75 -6.91
N SER A 83 -23.27 8.84 -5.92
CA SER A 83 -22.03 8.28 -5.37
C SER A 83 -21.38 7.36 -6.40
N LYS A 84 -20.08 7.59 -6.65
CA LYS A 84 -19.22 6.72 -7.45
C LYS A 84 -18.24 5.99 -6.54
N PHE A 85 -17.99 4.72 -6.82
CA PHE A 85 -17.10 3.88 -6.01
C PHE A 85 -16.15 3.08 -6.92
N ILE A 86 -14.85 3.07 -6.57
CA ILE A 86 -13.81 2.30 -7.27
C ILE A 86 -13.08 1.43 -6.24
N PRO A 87 -13.08 0.11 -6.35
CA PRO A 87 -12.21 -0.79 -5.60
C PRO A 87 -10.87 -1.01 -6.31
N GLU A 88 -10.01 -1.85 -5.73
CA GLU A 88 -8.73 -2.31 -6.23
C GLU A 88 -7.61 -1.26 -6.17
N SER A 89 -6.53 -1.60 -5.44
CA SER A 89 -5.45 -0.65 -5.13
C SER A 89 -4.76 -0.07 -6.36
N LEU A 90 -4.53 -0.87 -7.39
CA LEU A 90 -3.88 -0.40 -8.62
C LEU A 90 -4.82 0.47 -9.45
N ILE A 91 -6.10 0.11 -9.52
CA ILE A 91 -7.12 0.88 -10.24
C ILE A 91 -7.37 2.23 -9.57
N VAL A 92 -7.50 2.23 -8.23
CA VAL A 92 -7.62 3.47 -7.44
C VAL A 92 -6.40 4.38 -7.67
N SER A 93 -5.19 3.81 -7.65
CA SER A 93 -3.95 4.57 -7.86
C SER A 93 -3.88 5.19 -9.26
N ASP A 94 -4.24 4.44 -10.29
CA ASP A 94 -4.28 4.94 -11.67
C ASP A 94 -5.33 6.04 -11.84
N TYR A 95 -6.54 5.83 -11.31
CA TYR A 95 -7.61 6.82 -11.36
C TYR A 95 -7.18 8.15 -10.71
N LEU A 96 -6.57 8.10 -9.53
CA LEU A 96 -6.05 9.27 -8.83
C LEU A 96 -4.97 9.99 -9.65
N ASP A 97 -4.11 9.28 -10.35
CA ASP A 97 -3.07 9.88 -11.18
C ASP A 97 -3.62 10.49 -12.47
N GLU A 98 -4.58 9.84 -13.11
CA GLU A 98 -5.19 10.29 -14.37
C GLU A 98 -6.11 11.49 -14.19
N THR A 99 -6.91 11.51 -13.10
CA THR A 99 -7.82 12.63 -12.81
C THR A 99 -7.12 13.86 -12.25
N ASN A 100 -5.90 13.71 -11.72
CA ASN A 100 -5.08 14.78 -11.20
C ASN A 100 -3.79 14.88 -12.02
N SER A 101 -3.86 15.50 -13.21
CA SER A 101 -2.78 15.54 -14.19
C SER A 101 -1.52 16.29 -13.76
N GLN A 102 -1.59 17.13 -12.73
CA GLN A 102 -0.41 17.78 -12.14
C GLN A 102 0.43 16.72 -11.39
N ASN A 103 1.76 16.79 -11.53
CA ASN A 103 2.70 15.83 -10.92
C ASN A 103 2.37 14.37 -11.30
N ARG A 104 2.25 14.10 -12.60
CA ARG A 104 1.95 12.76 -13.10
C ARG A 104 2.98 11.74 -12.62
N LEU A 105 2.49 10.66 -12.02
CA LEU A 105 3.33 9.57 -11.50
C LEU A 105 3.58 8.47 -12.53
N GLN A 106 2.64 8.28 -13.47
CA GLN A 106 2.83 7.35 -14.58
C GLN A 106 3.73 7.97 -15.65
N PRO A 107 4.68 7.21 -16.24
CA PRO A 107 5.45 7.66 -17.38
C PRO A 107 4.55 8.10 -18.55
N THR A 108 4.95 9.14 -19.26
CA THR A 108 4.29 9.58 -20.49
C THR A 108 4.64 8.70 -21.68
N ASP A 109 5.84 8.11 -21.69
CA ASP A 109 6.24 7.12 -22.69
C ASP A 109 5.47 5.82 -22.49
N PRO A 110 4.70 5.34 -23.49
CA PRO A 110 3.87 4.16 -23.37
C PRO A 110 4.67 2.86 -23.15
N TYR A 111 5.87 2.78 -23.71
CA TYR A 111 6.72 1.59 -23.56
C TYR A 111 7.27 1.50 -22.13
N LEU A 112 7.80 2.60 -21.60
CA LEU A 112 8.25 2.65 -20.21
C LEU A 112 7.11 2.40 -19.23
N LYS A 113 5.92 2.96 -19.48
CA LYS A 113 4.70 2.67 -18.71
C LYS A 113 4.40 1.18 -18.71
N ALA A 114 4.48 0.52 -19.87
CA ALA A 114 4.24 -0.93 -19.99
C ALA A 114 5.30 -1.74 -19.22
N GLN A 115 6.58 -1.36 -19.28
CA GLN A 115 7.64 -2.01 -18.51
C GLN A 115 7.40 -1.89 -17.00
N HIS A 116 7.03 -0.70 -16.51
CA HIS A 116 6.66 -0.52 -15.09
C HIS A 116 5.47 -1.39 -14.69
N ARG A 117 4.44 -1.49 -15.55
CA ARG A 117 3.27 -2.35 -15.31
C ARG A 117 3.64 -3.82 -15.20
N VAL A 118 4.55 -4.32 -16.03
CA VAL A 118 5.05 -5.71 -15.96
C VAL A 118 5.72 -5.97 -14.61
N LEU A 119 6.53 -5.04 -14.10
CA LEU A 119 7.16 -5.18 -12.79
C LEU A 119 6.11 -5.16 -11.66
N ILE A 120 5.12 -4.25 -11.73
CA ILE A 120 4.04 -4.17 -10.73
C ILE A 120 3.22 -5.48 -10.73
N ASP A 121 2.88 -6.02 -11.88
CA ASP A 121 2.13 -7.28 -12.01
C ASP A 121 2.89 -8.47 -11.40
N ARG A 122 4.16 -8.60 -11.75
CA ARG A 122 5.05 -9.66 -11.23
C ARG A 122 5.34 -9.52 -9.73
N TYR A 123 5.05 -8.37 -9.13
CA TYR A 123 5.29 -8.14 -7.70
C TYR A 123 4.47 -9.05 -6.80
N SER A 124 3.41 -9.66 -7.31
CA SER A 124 2.63 -10.69 -6.61
C SER A 124 3.50 -11.84 -6.09
N SER A 125 4.58 -12.20 -6.79
CA SER A 125 5.53 -13.23 -6.34
C SER A 125 6.32 -12.81 -5.08
N ILE A 126 6.65 -11.52 -4.94
CA ILE A 126 7.29 -10.97 -3.74
C ILE A 126 6.30 -10.94 -2.57
N THR A 127 5.06 -10.49 -2.82
CA THR A 127 4.03 -10.47 -1.77
C THR A 127 3.71 -11.88 -1.27
N THR A 128 3.65 -12.87 -2.17
CA THR A 128 3.45 -14.27 -1.82
C THR A 128 4.60 -14.79 -0.95
N ALA A 129 5.85 -14.54 -1.33
CA ALA A 129 7.02 -14.93 -0.55
C ALA A 129 7.04 -14.26 0.82
N PHE A 130 6.70 -12.96 0.91
CA PHE A 130 6.56 -12.24 2.16
C PHE A 130 5.56 -12.93 3.12
N TYR A 131 4.35 -13.20 2.63
CA TYR A 131 3.34 -13.88 3.46
C TYR A 131 3.68 -15.32 3.79
N LYS A 132 4.44 -16.02 2.95
CA LYS A 132 4.95 -17.37 3.22
C LYS A 132 5.91 -17.37 4.42
N ILE A 133 6.84 -16.41 4.47
CA ILE A 133 7.72 -16.19 5.63
C ILE A 133 6.87 -15.91 6.89
N MET A 134 5.91 -15.00 6.79
CA MET A 134 5.07 -14.59 7.91
C MET A 134 4.18 -15.74 8.47
N ARG A 135 3.81 -16.72 7.62
CA ARG A 135 2.94 -17.84 7.98
C ARG A 135 3.68 -19.09 8.49
N GLY A 136 5.00 -19.04 8.62
CA GLY A 136 5.79 -20.08 9.27
C GLY A 136 6.59 -21.00 8.34
N ASP A 137 6.78 -20.62 7.09
CA ASP A 137 7.73 -21.28 6.18
C ASP A 137 8.84 -20.29 5.75
N PRO A 138 9.73 -19.91 6.71
CA PRO A 138 10.75 -18.90 6.43
C PRO A 138 11.80 -19.39 5.47
N LYS A 139 12.20 -20.67 5.51
CA LYS A 139 13.30 -21.19 4.68
C LYS A 139 13.00 -21.06 3.18
N GLU A 140 11.85 -21.56 2.76
CA GLU A 140 11.43 -21.51 1.35
C GLU A 140 11.02 -20.09 0.98
N GLY A 141 10.29 -19.37 1.85
CA GLY A 141 9.88 -18.00 1.60
C GLY A 141 11.03 -17.04 1.42
N VAL A 142 12.12 -17.16 2.19
CA VAL A 142 13.34 -16.33 2.02
C VAL A 142 14.05 -16.66 0.71
N ALA A 143 14.13 -17.94 0.32
CA ALA A 143 14.70 -18.33 -0.97
C ALA A 143 13.90 -17.74 -2.14
N ASP A 144 12.55 -17.84 -2.09
CA ASP A 144 11.65 -17.26 -3.08
C ASP A 144 11.78 -15.73 -3.13
N LEU A 145 11.83 -15.07 -1.98
CA LEU A 145 11.95 -13.61 -1.89
C LEU A 145 13.25 -13.12 -2.53
N ASN A 146 14.39 -13.73 -2.18
CA ASN A 146 15.69 -13.41 -2.77
C ASN A 146 15.73 -13.66 -4.29
N LYS A 147 15.13 -14.75 -4.75
CA LYS A 147 15.00 -15.03 -6.19
C LYS A 147 14.17 -13.97 -6.90
N ASN A 148 13.03 -13.60 -6.33
CA ASN A 148 12.07 -12.69 -6.95
C ASN A 148 12.50 -11.23 -6.89
N LEU A 149 13.42 -10.83 -6.01
CA LEU A 149 13.99 -9.48 -5.94
C LEU A 149 15.01 -9.18 -7.05
N LYS A 150 15.67 -10.20 -7.63
CA LYS A 150 16.71 -10.00 -8.66
C LYS A 150 16.26 -9.16 -9.86
N PRO A 151 15.08 -9.40 -10.48
CA PRO A 151 14.63 -8.59 -11.61
C PRO A 151 14.45 -7.10 -11.25
N TYR A 152 14.13 -6.78 -10.00
CA TYR A 152 13.98 -5.40 -9.53
C TYR A 152 15.33 -4.74 -9.29
N GLU A 153 16.30 -5.47 -8.75
CA GLU A 153 17.69 -5.02 -8.64
C GLU A 153 18.28 -4.70 -10.01
N GLU A 154 18.01 -5.54 -11.02
CA GLU A 154 18.50 -5.36 -12.39
C GLU A 154 17.81 -4.19 -13.10
N ALA A 155 16.49 -4.05 -12.91
CA ALA A 155 15.68 -3.00 -13.53
C ALA A 155 15.94 -1.60 -12.94
N LEU A 156 16.43 -1.51 -11.72
CA LEU A 156 16.71 -0.23 -11.06
C LEU A 156 18.02 0.36 -11.59
N THR A 157 17.91 1.38 -12.45
CA THR A 157 19.06 2.03 -13.10
C THR A 157 19.36 3.43 -12.55
N ASN A 158 18.49 3.99 -11.73
CA ASN A 158 18.60 5.31 -11.12
C ASN A 158 18.28 5.24 -9.62
N THR A 159 18.16 6.39 -8.94
CA THR A 159 17.75 6.46 -7.53
C THR A 159 16.39 5.83 -7.30
N PHE A 160 15.43 6.02 -8.24
CA PHE A 160 14.10 5.43 -8.22
C PHE A 160 13.84 4.72 -9.55
N PHE A 161 12.85 3.84 -9.60
CA PHE A 161 12.36 3.27 -10.86
C PHE A 161 11.84 4.34 -11.81
N GLY A 162 11.34 5.45 -11.27
CA GLY A 162 10.94 6.64 -12.03
C GLY A 162 12.11 7.53 -12.49
N GLY A 163 13.33 7.21 -12.16
CA GLY A 163 14.51 8.03 -12.47
C GLY A 163 15.03 8.81 -11.26
N SER A 164 15.10 10.16 -11.37
CA SER A 164 15.54 11.02 -10.26
C SER A 164 14.47 11.29 -9.20
N LYS A 165 13.19 10.96 -9.51
CA LYS A 165 12.04 11.11 -8.62
C LYS A 165 11.23 9.82 -8.61
N PRO A 166 10.52 9.52 -7.51
CA PRO A 166 9.61 8.39 -7.48
C PRO A 166 8.50 8.53 -8.54
N ALA A 167 8.15 7.41 -9.17
CA ALA A 167 7.01 7.26 -10.06
C ALA A 167 5.96 6.33 -9.45
N MET A 168 4.88 6.06 -10.17
CA MET A 168 3.82 5.16 -9.73
C MET A 168 4.38 3.81 -9.25
N ILE A 169 5.30 3.20 -10.01
CA ILE A 169 5.89 1.91 -9.65
C ILE A 169 6.53 1.93 -8.27
N ASP A 170 7.29 2.97 -7.92
CA ASP A 170 7.96 3.08 -6.63
C ASP A 170 6.96 3.00 -5.47
N TYR A 171 5.84 3.71 -5.58
CA TYR A 171 4.76 3.68 -4.57
C TYR A 171 3.97 2.36 -4.56
N MET A 172 3.90 1.65 -5.70
CA MET A 172 3.21 0.36 -5.76
C MET A 172 4.02 -0.78 -5.15
N LEU A 173 5.35 -0.69 -5.18
CA LEU A 173 6.24 -1.71 -4.59
C LEU A 173 6.49 -1.46 -3.10
N TRP A 174 6.58 -0.21 -2.69
CA TRP A 174 7.02 0.24 -1.36
C TRP A 174 6.34 -0.45 -0.17
N PRO A 175 5.01 -0.62 -0.11
CA PRO A 175 4.34 -1.08 1.09
C PRO A 175 4.85 -2.40 1.68
N TRP A 176 5.27 -3.34 0.85
CA TRP A 176 5.83 -4.61 1.35
C TRP A 176 7.31 -4.48 1.72
N ILE A 177 8.07 -3.70 0.96
CA ILE A 177 9.48 -3.45 1.26
C ILE A 177 9.63 -2.75 2.61
N GLU A 178 8.80 -1.74 2.90
CA GLU A 178 8.75 -1.07 4.21
C GLU A 178 8.55 -2.04 5.37
N ARG A 179 7.93 -3.19 5.11
CA ARG A 179 7.65 -4.23 6.11
C ARG A 179 8.73 -5.31 6.23
N PHE A 180 9.77 -5.27 5.45
CA PHE A 180 10.86 -6.26 5.53
C PHE A 180 11.49 -6.37 6.92
N PRO A 181 11.66 -5.29 7.71
CA PRO A 181 12.14 -5.41 9.08
C PRO A 181 11.29 -6.32 10.00
N LEU A 182 10.00 -6.53 9.67
CA LEU A 182 9.13 -7.46 10.41
C LEU A 182 9.50 -8.93 10.20
N LEU A 183 10.30 -9.24 9.18
CA LEU A 183 10.72 -10.59 8.84
C LEU A 183 12.00 -11.01 9.58
N SER A 184 12.63 -10.11 10.35
CA SER A 184 13.88 -10.38 11.07
C SER A 184 13.73 -11.51 12.09
N GLU A 185 12.60 -11.61 12.78
CA GLU A 185 12.29 -12.71 13.72
C GLU A 185 12.21 -14.07 13.01
N ALA A 186 11.90 -14.08 11.72
CA ALA A 186 11.90 -15.29 10.88
C ALA A 186 13.26 -15.55 10.20
N GLY A 187 14.31 -14.80 10.60
CA GLY A 187 15.67 -14.97 10.09
C GLY A 187 15.93 -14.31 8.72
N PHE A 188 15.05 -13.40 8.26
CA PHE A 188 15.31 -12.64 7.05
C PHE A 188 15.86 -11.26 7.40
N GLU A 189 17.08 -11.00 6.94
CA GLU A 189 17.70 -9.67 6.94
C GLU A 189 17.94 -9.24 5.49
N PHE A 190 17.25 -8.18 5.07
CA PHE A 190 17.38 -7.69 3.70
C PHE A 190 18.82 -7.29 3.39
N ASN A 191 19.34 -7.78 2.26
CA ASN A 191 20.67 -7.48 1.73
C ASN A 191 21.85 -7.81 2.68
N SER A 192 21.68 -8.73 3.63
CA SER A 192 22.76 -9.15 4.55
C SER A 192 23.97 -9.75 3.83
N ASP A 193 23.78 -10.29 2.63
CA ASP A 193 24.82 -10.84 1.77
C ASP A 193 25.31 -9.88 0.67
N GLY A 194 24.83 -8.63 0.66
CA GLY A 194 25.25 -7.58 -0.28
C GLY A 194 24.77 -7.77 -1.73
N LYS A 195 23.81 -8.63 -1.99
CA LYS A 195 23.34 -8.95 -3.37
C LYS A 195 22.43 -7.91 -4.00
N PHE A 196 21.85 -7.01 -3.19
CA PHE A 196 20.86 -6.02 -3.62
C PHE A 196 21.29 -4.58 -3.29
N PRO A 197 22.48 -4.12 -3.74
CA PRO A 197 22.97 -2.80 -3.37
C PRO A 197 22.13 -1.64 -3.91
N LYS A 198 21.55 -1.78 -5.12
CA LYS A 198 20.70 -0.73 -5.70
C LYS A 198 19.36 -0.65 -4.97
N LEU A 199 18.71 -1.79 -4.68
CA LEU A 199 17.50 -1.81 -3.89
C LEU A 199 17.72 -1.29 -2.47
N ALA A 200 18.90 -1.55 -1.86
CA ALA A 200 19.23 -0.97 -0.56
C ALA A 200 19.33 0.57 -0.62
N ALA A 201 19.97 1.12 -1.66
CA ALA A 201 20.02 2.55 -1.88
C ALA A 201 18.61 3.14 -2.16
N TRP A 202 17.79 2.45 -2.94
CA TRP A 202 16.42 2.83 -3.22
C TRP A 202 15.54 2.83 -1.96
N ILE A 203 15.70 1.83 -1.08
CA ILE A 203 15.00 1.78 0.22
C ILE A 203 15.31 3.03 1.04
N ASN A 204 16.59 3.40 1.15
CA ASN A 204 16.98 4.60 1.87
C ASN A 204 16.37 5.87 1.25
N ALA A 205 16.33 5.96 -0.08
CA ALA A 205 15.74 7.08 -0.78
C ALA A 205 14.22 7.14 -0.60
N MET A 206 13.52 6.00 -0.62
CA MET A 206 12.09 5.92 -0.35
C MET A 206 11.76 6.26 1.11
N GLU A 207 12.55 5.79 2.07
CA GLU A 207 12.41 6.17 3.48
C GLU A 207 12.50 7.69 3.68
N ALA A 208 13.35 8.37 2.94
CA ALA A 208 13.48 9.83 2.99
C ALA A 208 12.38 10.57 2.21
N ASN A 209 11.55 9.87 1.45
CA ASN A 209 10.53 10.49 0.61
C ASN A 209 9.39 11.09 1.44
N GLU A 210 8.99 12.33 1.14
CA GLU A 210 7.96 13.06 1.87
C GLU A 210 6.60 12.34 1.89
N ALA A 211 6.17 11.77 0.74
CA ALA A 211 4.91 11.05 0.67
C ALA A 211 4.93 9.78 1.53
N VAL A 212 6.06 9.08 1.58
CA VAL A 212 6.26 7.92 2.46
C VAL A 212 6.15 8.35 3.93
N GLN A 213 6.84 9.41 4.31
CA GLN A 213 6.82 9.90 5.70
C GLN A 213 5.42 10.35 6.15
N LYS A 214 4.62 10.95 5.26
CA LYS A 214 3.24 11.36 5.55
C LYS A 214 2.30 10.19 5.87
N VAL A 215 2.53 9.00 5.31
CA VAL A 215 1.64 7.84 5.47
C VAL A 215 2.23 6.73 6.33
N LYS A 216 3.46 6.89 6.78
CA LYS A 216 4.20 5.89 7.55
C LYS A 216 3.53 5.62 8.89
N VAL A 217 3.31 4.35 9.20
CA VAL A 217 2.93 3.89 10.53
C VAL A 217 4.18 3.49 11.29
N PRO A 218 4.34 3.88 12.57
CA PRO A 218 5.49 3.48 13.36
C PRO A 218 5.68 1.96 13.37
N THR A 219 6.90 1.50 13.14
CA THR A 219 7.22 0.06 13.04
C THR A 219 6.75 -0.72 14.26
N GLU A 220 6.89 -0.16 15.46
CA GLU A 220 6.44 -0.81 16.70
C GLU A 220 4.91 -0.99 16.76
N THR A 221 4.16 -0.05 16.18
CA THR A 221 2.70 -0.18 16.08
C THR A 221 2.32 -1.28 15.07
N VAL A 222 3.07 -1.38 13.95
CA VAL A 222 2.87 -2.45 12.97
C VAL A 222 3.22 -3.81 13.56
N LYS A 223 4.29 -3.92 14.37
CA LYS A 223 4.65 -5.16 15.08
C LYS A 223 3.52 -5.61 16.00
N LYS A 224 3.00 -4.74 16.85
CA LYS A 224 1.87 -5.06 17.74
C LYS A 224 0.65 -5.58 16.98
N PHE A 225 0.30 -4.92 15.86
CA PHE A 225 -0.77 -5.40 14.98
C PHE A 225 -0.47 -6.82 14.45
N MET A 226 0.76 -7.05 13.94
CA MET A 226 1.15 -8.34 13.37
C MET A 226 1.16 -9.48 14.39
N GLU A 227 1.50 -9.20 15.64
CA GLU A 227 1.42 -10.20 16.74
C GLU A 227 -0.03 -10.66 16.94
N GLY A 228 -0.98 -9.72 17.05
CA GLY A 228 -2.40 -10.04 17.14
C GLY A 228 -2.93 -10.77 15.90
N TYR A 229 -2.49 -10.34 14.71
CA TYR A 229 -2.86 -10.98 13.46
C TYR A 229 -2.39 -12.44 13.35
N LYS A 230 -1.15 -12.75 13.76
CA LYS A 230 -0.60 -14.11 13.82
C LYS A 230 -1.41 -15.02 14.77
N GLN A 231 -1.98 -14.44 15.83
CA GLN A 231 -2.81 -15.16 16.81
C GLN A 231 -4.29 -15.28 16.41
N GLY A 232 -4.68 -14.76 15.23
CA GLY A 232 -6.07 -14.71 14.78
C GLY A 232 -6.96 -13.72 15.54
N LYS A 233 -6.36 -12.80 16.29
CA LYS A 233 -7.02 -11.75 17.08
C LYS A 233 -6.41 -10.37 16.80
N PRO A 234 -6.49 -9.86 15.57
CA PRO A 234 -5.89 -8.58 15.25
C PRO A 234 -6.54 -7.46 16.08
N GLN A 235 -5.71 -6.61 16.65
CA GLN A 235 -6.13 -5.33 17.24
C GLN A 235 -5.78 -4.24 16.24
N TYR A 236 -6.77 -3.41 15.93
CA TYR A 236 -6.58 -2.35 14.95
C TYR A 236 -6.32 -0.98 15.60
N ASP A 237 -6.91 -0.74 16.77
CA ASP A 237 -6.87 0.55 17.45
C ASP A 237 -5.99 0.45 18.70
N PHE A 238 -4.88 1.16 18.71
CA PHE A 238 -3.94 1.25 19.82
C PHE A 238 -4.03 2.65 20.45
N GLU A 239 -4.15 2.72 21.77
CA GLU A 239 -4.11 3.95 22.58
C GLU A 239 -2.69 4.52 22.72
#